data_48ef23f102254a5bea83aec20b96d59b
#
_entry.id   48ef23f102254a5bea83aec20b96d59b
#
_cell.length_a   1.000
_cell.length_b   1.000
_cell.length_c   1.000
_cell.angle_alpha   90.00
_cell.angle_beta   90.00
_cell.angle_gamma   90.00
#
_symmetry.space_group_name_H-M   'P 1'
#
loop_
_entity.id
_entity.type
_entity.pdbx_description
1 polymer ?
#
loop_
_entity_poly.entity_id
_entity_poly.type
_entity_poly.pdbx_seq_one_letter_code
_entity_poly.pdbx_strand_id
1 'polypeptide(L)'
;MIDRRYANTPHGQVHYRITGDGDALVLLGPAGRSAAMYDPLAALLADQFRVVSIDMLGHGSSDPLPEGATIDMLAATIVGVLDAEGLAQAHVYGLHTGNKIAAALSARWSTRVNRAVLCGQSHSLIPDSATRNATILGLVRDYFPESSADPRARSLARWSQTFGRFATAWWPPEIFATARPDEVTHAIRSRIVDDLQSMDAAATLYTANFAYDLAADLARIRMPVLVIEIVTPEEDRKFGRQGARVLELVRHARLAIIEECDGGFATLENRADELAHLLREFCSVAADRNLCFRG
;
A
#
# COMPACT_ATOMS: atom_id res chain seq x y z
N MET A 1 10.12 1.65 -20.66
CA MET A 1 10.09 3.08 -20.21
C MET A 1 8.88 3.26 -19.33
N ILE A 2 8.96 4.04 -18.24
CA ILE A 2 7.81 4.32 -17.35
C ILE A 2 7.18 5.64 -17.80
N ASP A 3 5.92 5.59 -18.24
CA ASP A 3 5.12 6.77 -18.53
C ASP A 3 4.46 7.29 -17.24
N ARG A 4 4.27 8.61 -17.15
CA ARG A 4 3.56 9.28 -16.05
C ARG A 4 2.29 9.89 -16.62
N ARG A 5 1.17 9.60 -16.00
CA ARG A 5 -0.15 10.01 -16.47
C ARG A 5 -1.03 10.49 -15.34
N TYR A 6 -2.14 11.11 -15.69
CA TYR A 6 -3.15 11.59 -14.77
C TYR A 6 -4.54 11.12 -15.22
N ALA A 7 -5.33 10.68 -14.25
CA ALA A 7 -6.75 10.40 -14.44
C ALA A 7 -7.59 11.41 -13.64
N ASN A 8 -8.59 12.00 -14.28
CA ASN A 8 -9.59 12.82 -13.60
C ASN A 8 -10.62 11.90 -12.96
N THR A 9 -10.81 12.00 -11.66
CA THR A 9 -11.80 11.26 -10.89
C THR A 9 -12.77 12.22 -10.21
N PRO A 10 -13.96 11.76 -9.76
CA PRO A 10 -14.87 12.62 -9.01
C PRO A 10 -14.29 13.22 -7.72
N HIS A 11 -13.19 12.66 -7.23
CA HIS A 11 -12.56 13.03 -5.96
C HIS A 11 -11.27 13.82 -6.12
N GLY A 12 -10.80 14.04 -7.35
CA GLY A 12 -9.57 14.75 -7.67
C GLY A 12 -8.79 14.07 -8.79
N GLN A 13 -7.74 14.74 -9.25
CA GLN A 13 -6.83 14.20 -10.25
C GLN A 13 -5.83 13.25 -9.61
N VAL A 14 -5.71 12.04 -10.15
CA VAL A 14 -4.85 10.97 -9.65
C VAL A 14 -3.68 10.78 -10.62
N HIS A 15 -2.46 10.94 -10.12
CA HIS A 15 -1.25 10.61 -10.84
C HIS A 15 -0.96 9.11 -10.74
N TYR A 16 -0.47 8.53 -11.82
CA TYR A 16 -0.01 7.15 -11.85
C TYR A 16 1.13 6.97 -12.84
N ARG A 17 1.87 5.90 -12.64
CA ARG A 17 3.01 5.48 -13.46
C ARG A 17 2.64 4.18 -14.14
N ILE A 18 2.94 4.07 -15.44
CA ILE A 18 2.54 2.91 -16.22
C ILE A 18 3.72 2.38 -17.06
N THR A 19 3.85 1.07 -17.15
CA THR A 19 4.85 0.40 -17.97
C THR A 19 4.40 -1.01 -18.33
N GLY A 20 4.90 -1.55 -19.47
CA GLY A 20 4.53 -2.86 -19.97
C GLY A 20 3.18 -2.88 -20.69
N ASP A 21 2.86 -3.99 -21.37
CA ASP A 21 1.69 -4.12 -22.27
C ASP A 21 0.83 -5.37 -22.03
N GLY A 22 1.13 -6.16 -21.00
CA GLY A 22 0.40 -7.39 -20.65
C GLY A 22 -0.92 -7.15 -19.91
N ASP A 23 -1.37 -8.15 -19.17
CA ASP A 23 -2.53 -8.05 -18.29
C ASP A 23 -2.32 -6.94 -17.23
N ALA A 24 -3.38 -6.19 -16.97
CA ALA A 24 -3.28 -5.05 -16.05
C ALA A 24 -3.00 -5.50 -14.61
N LEU A 25 -1.99 -4.89 -13.98
CA LEU A 25 -1.64 -5.07 -12.58
C LEU A 25 -1.50 -3.71 -11.90
N VAL A 26 -2.40 -3.40 -10.99
CA VAL A 26 -2.40 -2.18 -10.18
C VAL A 26 -1.58 -2.40 -8.91
N LEU A 27 -0.69 -1.45 -8.60
CA LEU A 27 0.12 -1.44 -7.38
C LEU A 27 -0.28 -0.26 -6.49
N LEU A 28 -0.70 -0.56 -5.26
CA LEU A 28 -1.18 0.39 -4.25
C LEU A 28 -0.24 0.39 -3.04
N GLY A 29 0.37 1.53 -2.76
CA GLY A 29 1.36 1.70 -1.70
C GLY A 29 0.78 1.91 -0.30
N PRO A 30 1.65 1.91 0.71
CA PRO A 30 1.29 2.30 2.07
C PRO A 30 1.13 3.82 2.17
N ALA A 31 0.54 4.29 3.27
CA ALA A 31 0.54 5.71 3.63
C ALA A 31 1.96 6.27 3.68
N GLY A 32 2.13 7.50 3.23
CA GLY A 32 3.41 8.19 3.25
C GLY A 32 4.37 7.79 2.12
N ARG A 33 3.90 7.09 1.07
CA ARG A 33 4.74 6.69 -0.07
C ARG A 33 4.09 7.04 -1.41
N SER A 34 4.90 7.49 -2.34
CA SER A 34 4.50 7.67 -3.73
C SER A 34 4.62 6.37 -4.54
N ALA A 35 3.96 6.36 -5.70
CA ALA A 35 4.03 5.25 -6.66
C ALA A 35 5.45 4.95 -7.15
N ALA A 36 6.37 5.92 -7.04
CA ALA A 36 7.77 5.75 -7.43
C ALA A 36 8.51 4.65 -6.64
N MET A 37 8.02 4.31 -5.44
CA MET A 37 8.57 3.18 -4.67
C MET A 37 8.51 1.86 -5.44
N TYR A 38 7.57 1.74 -6.36
CA TYR A 38 7.37 0.52 -7.14
C TYR A 38 8.14 0.48 -8.46
N ASP A 39 8.93 1.50 -8.81
CA ASP A 39 9.69 1.52 -10.06
C ASP A 39 10.58 0.27 -10.26
N PRO A 40 11.32 -0.22 -9.24
CA PRO A 40 12.10 -1.45 -9.37
C PRO A 40 11.21 -2.67 -9.62
N LEU A 41 10.12 -2.82 -8.87
CA LEU A 41 9.16 -3.91 -9.04
C LEU A 41 8.46 -3.86 -10.39
N ALA A 42 8.03 -2.67 -10.82
CA ALA A 42 7.37 -2.47 -12.10
C ALA A 42 8.29 -2.82 -13.28
N ALA A 43 9.58 -2.50 -13.17
CA ALA A 43 10.58 -2.88 -14.18
C ALA A 43 10.73 -4.41 -14.31
N LEU A 44 10.69 -5.13 -13.19
CA LEU A 44 10.74 -6.59 -13.18
C LEU A 44 9.48 -7.24 -13.78
N LEU A 45 8.32 -6.60 -13.68
CA LEU A 45 7.03 -7.15 -14.09
C LEU A 45 6.57 -6.72 -15.50
N ALA A 46 7.23 -5.72 -16.09
CA ALA A 46 6.81 -5.08 -17.33
C ALA A 46 6.85 -5.97 -18.58
N ASP A 47 7.54 -7.12 -18.52
CA ASP A 47 7.59 -8.13 -19.57
C ASP A 47 6.32 -8.98 -19.67
N GLN A 48 5.52 -9.03 -18.60
CA GLN A 48 4.29 -9.83 -18.52
C GLN A 48 3.04 -9.00 -18.24
N PHE A 49 3.18 -7.87 -17.57
CA PHE A 49 2.05 -7.07 -17.10
C PHE A 49 2.12 -5.64 -17.60
N ARG A 50 0.95 -5.07 -17.83
CA ARG A 50 0.77 -3.62 -17.86
C ARG A 50 0.64 -3.13 -16.43
N VAL A 51 1.78 -2.74 -15.84
CA VAL A 51 1.86 -2.33 -14.43
C VAL A 51 1.42 -0.88 -14.29
N VAL A 52 0.47 -0.62 -13.38
CA VAL A 52 -0.08 0.69 -13.06
C VAL A 52 0.17 0.98 -11.58
N SER A 53 1.20 1.75 -11.27
CA SER A 53 1.53 2.17 -9.90
C SER A 53 0.87 3.51 -9.60
N ILE A 54 0.04 3.59 -8.56
CA ILE A 54 -0.85 4.74 -8.33
C ILE A 54 -0.39 5.53 -7.10
N ASP A 55 -0.27 6.86 -7.27
CA ASP A 55 -0.23 7.79 -6.16
C ASP A 55 -1.64 7.95 -5.61
N MET A 56 -1.88 7.55 -4.37
CA MET A 56 -3.16 7.86 -3.71
C MET A 56 -3.36 9.37 -3.62
N LEU A 57 -4.61 9.83 -3.55
CA LEU A 57 -4.88 11.24 -3.23
C LEU A 57 -4.11 11.66 -1.97
N GLY A 58 -3.53 12.84 -2.00
CA GLY A 58 -2.65 13.35 -0.95
C GLY A 58 -1.23 12.78 -0.94
N HIS A 59 -0.83 12.04 -1.99
CA HIS A 59 0.52 11.45 -2.13
C HIS A 59 1.12 11.76 -3.50
N GLY A 60 2.43 11.79 -3.55
CA GLY A 60 3.17 11.98 -4.79
C GLY A 60 2.72 13.21 -5.57
N SER A 61 2.27 13.00 -6.81
CA SER A 61 1.79 14.05 -7.69
C SER A 61 0.27 14.07 -7.88
N SER A 62 -0.49 13.34 -7.06
CA SER A 62 -1.95 13.39 -7.03
C SER A 62 -2.46 14.61 -6.28
N ASP A 63 -3.71 15.00 -6.56
CA ASP A 63 -4.40 16.06 -5.83
C ASP A 63 -4.46 15.80 -4.32
N PRO A 64 -4.65 16.84 -3.51
CA PRO A 64 -4.81 16.72 -2.06
C PRO A 64 -5.91 15.72 -1.67
N LEU A 65 -5.71 15.05 -0.54
CA LEU A 65 -6.73 14.15 0.02
C LEU A 65 -7.90 15.01 0.55
N PRO A 66 -9.15 14.78 0.09
CA PRO A 66 -10.30 15.51 0.60
C PRO A 66 -10.53 15.28 2.09
N GLU A 67 -11.05 16.29 2.77
CA GLU A 67 -11.52 16.15 4.15
C GLU A 67 -12.60 15.06 4.25
N GLY A 68 -12.53 14.25 5.30
CA GLY A 68 -13.48 13.13 5.47
C GLY A 68 -13.30 11.97 4.49
N ALA A 69 -12.16 11.90 3.80
CA ALA A 69 -11.85 10.79 2.91
C ALA A 69 -12.00 9.44 3.60
N THR A 70 -12.49 8.45 2.83
CA THR A 70 -12.68 7.07 3.28
C THR A 70 -11.90 6.10 2.39
N ILE A 71 -11.68 4.88 2.87
CA ILE A 71 -11.08 3.81 2.06
C ILE A 71 -11.93 3.53 0.81
N ASP A 72 -13.25 3.59 0.92
CA ASP A 72 -14.17 3.40 -0.22
C ASP A 72 -13.99 4.47 -1.29
N MET A 73 -13.84 5.72 -0.86
CA MET A 73 -13.57 6.82 -1.78
C MET A 73 -12.23 6.63 -2.51
N LEU A 74 -11.20 6.21 -1.78
CA LEU A 74 -9.90 5.89 -2.39
C LEU A 74 -10.01 4.71 -3.36
N ALA A 75 -10.78 3.67 -3.04
CA ALA A 75 -11.04 2.56 -3.96
C ALA A 75 -11.78 3.02 -5.23
N ALA A 76 -12.72 3.96 -5.11
CA ALA A 76 -13.41 4.55 -6.26
C ALA A 76 -12.46 5.33 -7.18
N THR A 77 -11.41 5.98 -6.66
CA THR A 77 -10.40 6.65 -7.51
C THR A 77 -9.63 5.64 -8.36
N ILE A 78 -9.39 4.43 -7.86
CA ILE A 78 -8.73 3.37 -8.64
C ILE A 78 -9.60 2.96 -9.83
N VAL A 79 -10.92 2.85 -9.63
CA VAL A 79 -11.86 2.60 -10.74
C VAL A 79 -11.74 3.69 -11.80
N GLY A 80 -11.65 4.97 -11.37
CA GLY A 80 -11.44 6.09 -12.29
C GLY A 80 -10.15 5.99 -13.11
N VAL A 81 -9.05 5.50 -12.50
CA VAL A 81 -7.80 5.24 -13.22
C VAL A 81 -7.96 4.11 -14.23
N LEU A 82 -8.63 3.00 -13.86
CA LEU A 82 -8.92 1.90 -14.78
C LEU A 82 -9.76 2.37 -15.97
N ASP A 83 -10.76 3.22 -15.73
CA ASP A 83 -11.62 3.77 -16.79
C ASP A 83 -10.83 4.68 -17.73
N ALA A 84 -9.97 5.54 -17.20
CA ALA A 84 -9.12 6.44 -17.98
C ALA A 84 -8.14 5.68 -18.91
N GLU A 85 -7.68 4.50 -18.47
CA GLU A 85 -6.80 3.62 -19.24
C GLU A 85 -7.56 2.60 -20.13
N GLY A 86 -8.89 2.61 -20.13
CA GLY A 86 -9.72 1.66 -20.86
C GLY A 86 -9.57 0.21 -20.38
N LEU A 87 -9.18 0.04 -19.11
CA LEU A 87 -8.96 -1.27 -18.48
C LEU A 87 -10.28 -1.77 -17.86
N ALA A 88 -10.86 -2.81 -18.45
CA ALA A 88 -12.09 -3.40 -17.91
C ALA A 88 -11.86 -4.05 -16.54
N GLN A 89 -10.72 -4.73 -16.38
CA GLN A 89 -10.33 -5.45 -15.17
C GLN A 89 -8.82 -5.36 -14.95
N ALA A 90 -8.38 -5.55 -13.72
CA ALA A 90 -6.97 -5.63 -13.36
C ALA A 90 -6.74 -6.64 -12.23
N HIS A 91 -5.53 -7.16 -12.12
CA HIS A 91 -5.01 -7.68 -10.86
C HIS A 91 -4.69 -6.51 -9.95
N VAL A 92 -4.87 -6.66 -8.65
CA VAL A 92 -4.62 -5.57 -7.69
C VAL A 92 -3.72 -6.07 -6.57
N TYR A 93 -2.59 -5.40 -6.39
CA TYR A 93 -1.71 -5.56 -5.23
C TYR A 93 -1.84 -4.36 -4.31
N GLY A 94 -1.96 -4.61 -3.01
CA GLY A 94 -1.99 -3.55 -2.00
C GLY A 94 -1.13 -3.85 -0.79
N LEU A 95 -0.31 -2.87 -0.38
CA LEU A 95 0.55 -2.94 0.80
C LEU A 95 0.02 -2.01 1.90
N HIS A 96 -0.18 -2.50 3.12
CA HIS A 96 -0.67 -1.77 4.30
C HIS A 96 -1.96 -0.97 4.02
N THR A 97 -1.91 0.35 3.84
CA THR A 97 -3.08 1.15 3.43
C THR A 97 -3.61 0.69 2.08
N GLY A 98 -2.72 0.43 1.12
CA GLY A 98 -3.08 -0.13 -0.18
C GLY A 98 -3.78 -1.48 -0.09
N ASN A 99 -3.47 -2.31 0.92
CA ASN A 99 -4.19 -3.56 1.20
C ASN A 99 -5.67 -3.29 1.47
N LYS A 100 -6.00 -2.30 2.30
CA LYS A 100 -7.39 -1.94 2.59
C LYS A 100 -8.12 -1.41 1.36
N ILE A 101 -7.45 -0.58 0.56
CA ILE A 101 -8.00 -0.08 -0.70
C ILE A 101 -8.23 -1.24 -1.68
N ALA A 102 -7.28 -2.17 -1.80
CA ALA A 102 -7.42 -3.37 -2.63
C ALA A 102 -8.57 -4.27 -2.15
N ALA A 103 -8.74 -4.43 -0.83
CA ALA A 103 -9.85 -5.19 -0.25
C ALA A 103 -11.20 -4.52 -0.54
N ALA A 104 -11.32 -3.20 -0.33
CA ALA A 104 -12.55 -2.44 -0.65
C ALA A 104 -12.89 -2.52 -2.14
N LEU A 105 -11.90 -2.32 -3.02
CA LEU A 105 -12.07 -2.44 -4.47
C LEU A 105 -12.57 -3.85 -4.84
N SER A 106 -11.95 -4.89 -4.30
CA SER A 106 -12.30 -6.29 -4.56
C SER A 106 -13.70 -6.65 -4.06
N ALA A 107 -14.11 -6.10 -2.92
CA ALA A 107 -15.41 -6.37 -2.34
C ALA A 107 -16.56 -5.64 -3.04
N ARG A 108 -16.34 -4.39 -3.47
CA ARG A 108 -17.41 -3.49 -3.97
C ARG A 108 -17.43 -3.36 -5.48
N TRP A 109 -16.29 -3.53 -6.15
CA TRP A 109 -16.15 -3.52 -7.60
C TRP A 109 -15.58 -4.84 -8.11
N SER A 110 -16.17 -5.96 -7.66
CA SER A 110 -15.66 -7.31 -7.92
C SER A 110 -15.50 -7.64 -9.41
N THR A 111 -16.27 -7.02 -10.28
CA THR A 111 -16.16 -7.17 -11.74
C THR A 111 -14.95 -6.45 -12.33
N ARG A 112 -14.29 -5.58 -11.57
CA ARG A 112 -13.11 -4.83 -11.99
C ARG A 112 -11.79 -5.46 -11.52
N VAL A 113 -11.87 -6.51 -10.69
CA VAL A 113 -10.70 -7.18 -10.11
C VAL A 113 -10.64 -8.65 -10.52
N ASN A 114 -9.57 -9.04 -11.20
CA ASN A 114 -9.33 -10.43 -11.58
C ASN A 114 -8.80 -11.24 -10.39
N ARG A 115 -7.79 -10.74 -9.70
CA ARG A 115 -7.16 -11.35 -8.54
C ARG A 115 -6.70 -10.23 -7.60
N ALA A 116 -6.72 -10.50 -6.30
CA ALA A 116 -6.23 -9.56 -5.31
C ALA A 116 -5.03 -10.12 -4.55
N VAL A 117 -4.03 -9.29 -4.33
CA VAL A 117 -2.86 -9.60 -3.50
C VAL A 117 -2.84 -8.63 -2.34
N LEU A 118 -3.05 -9.15 -1.14
CA LEU A 118 -3.19 -8.38 0.10
C LEU A 118 -1.93 -8.55 0.94
N CYS A 119 -1.09 -7.54 0.98
CA CYS A 119 0.21 -7.57 1.63
C CYS A 119 0.26 -6.67 2.87
N GLY A 120 0.99 -7.10 3.91
CA GLY A 120 1.10 -6.34 5.14
C GLY A 120 -0.24 -6.21 5.86
N GLN A 121 -0.60 -7.22 6.64
CA GLN A 121 -1.95 -7.34 7.19
C GLN A 121 -2.30 -6.22 8.16
N SER A 122 -3.57 -5.92 8.25
CA SER A 122 -4.07 -4.83 9.08
C SER A 122 -4.21 -5.26 10.54
N HIS A 123 -3.68 -4.46 11.45
CA HIS A 123 -3.90 -4.62 12.87
C HIS A 123 -5.40 -4.53 13.29
N SER A 124 -6.29 -4.09 12.42
CA SER A 124 -7.74 -4.09 12.69
C SER A 124 -8.35 -5.49 12.78
N LEU A 125 -7.65 -6.54 12.33
CA LEU A 125 -8.06 -7.95 12.51
C LEU A 125 -7.57 -8.56 13.82
N ILE A 126 -6.77 -7.85 14.61
CA ILE A 126 -6.24 -8.36 15.88
C ILE A 126 -7.30 -8.24 16.97
N PRO A 127 -7.43 -9.24 17.88
CA PRO A 127 -8.25 -9.07 19.07
C PRO A 127 -7.87 -7.79 19.79
N ASP A 128 -8.87 -7.12 20.35
CA ASP A 128 -8.70 -5.80 20.98
C ASP A 128 -8.23 -4.69 20.03
N SER A 129 -8.65 -4.80 18.77
CA SER A 129 -8.36 -3.79 17.74
C SER A 129 -8.82 -2.38 18.11
N ALA A 130 -9.93 -2.24 18.86
CA ALA A 130 -10.47 -0.95 19.24
C ALA A 130 -9.49 -0.13 20.10
N THR A 131 -8.95 -0.75 21.16
CA THR A 131 -7.95 -0.10 22.04
C THR A 131 -6.68 0.25 21.26
N ARG A 132 -6.23 -0.68 20.41
CA ARG A 132 -5.03 -0.47 19.58
C ARG A 132 -5.23 0.65 18.55
N ASN A 133 -6.37 0.68 17.88
CA ASN A 133 -6.71 1.75 16.93
C ASN A 133 -6.77 3.10 17.65
N ALA A 134 -7.39 3.17 18.82
CA ALA A 134 -7.43 4.40 19.61
C ALA A 134 -6.02 4.87 20.01
N THR A 135 -5.13 3.96 20.42
CA THR A 135 -3.74 4.26 20.75
C THR A 135 -2.98 4.81 19.54
N ILE A 136 -3.13 4.19 18.37
CA ILE A 136 -2.46 4.63 17.14
C ILE A 136 -2.98 6.00 16.69
N LEU A 137 -4.28 6.25 16.76
CA LEU A 137 -4.85 7.56 16.48
C LEU A 137 -4.36 8.63 17.45
N GLY A 138 -4.16 8.28 18.72
CA GLY A 138 -3.52 9.14 19.72
C GLY A 138 -2.09 9.49 19.31
N LEU A 139 -1.29 8.48 18.96
CA LEU A 139 0.08 8.68 18.48
C LEU A 139 0.12 9.54 17.21
N VAL A 140 -0.81 9.36 16.27
CA VAL A 140 -0.89 10.20 15.06
C VAL A 140 -1.14 11.67 15.43
N ARG A 141 -2.05 11.96 16.37
CA ARG A 141 -2.25 13.33 16.85
C ARG A 141 -0.99 13.92 17.48
N ASP A 142 -0.28 13.11 18.26
CA ASP A 142 0.95 13.55 18.94
C ASP A 142 2.09 13.76 17.93
N TYR A 143 2.13 12.94 16.88
CA TYR A 143 3.09 13.07 15.79
C TYR A 143 2.80 14.22 14.83
N PHE A 144 1.53 14.59 14.69
CA PHE A 144 1.08 15.69 13.82
C PHE A 144 0.32 16.74 14.66
N PRO A 145 0.94 17.29 15.71
CA PRO A 145 0.27 18.30 16.51
C PRO A 145 -0.05 19.49 15.61
N GLU A 146 -1.26 19.99 15.72
CA GLU A 146 -1.64 21.30 15.19
C GLU A 146 -0.94 22.39 16.03
N SER A 147 0.37 22.37 16.08
CA SER A 147 1.17 23.10 17.06
C SER A 147 1.28 24.59 16.79
N SER A 148 0.79 25.07 15.66
CA SER A 148 0.81 26.50 15.34
C SER A 148 -0.32 26.88 14.39
N ALA A 149 -0.97 28.00 14.64
CA ALA A 149 -1.91 28.62 13.69
C ALA A 149 -1.19 29.12 12.42
N ASP A 150 0.13 29.34 12.47
CA ASP A 150 0.93 29.73 11.32
C ASP A 150 1.31 28.52 10.46
N PRO A 151 0.84 28.42 9.19
CA PRO A 151 1.16 27.31 8.30
C PRO A 151 2.67 27.17 8.04
N ARG A 152 3.43 28.26 8.04
CA ARG A 152 4.88 28.24 7.82
C ARG A 152 5.60 27.58 8.98
N ALA A 153 5.22 27.95 10.21
CA ALA A 153 5.79 27.35 11.40
C ALA A 153 5.47 25.85 11.50
N ARG A 154 4.24 25.45 11.13
CA ARG A 154 3.86 24.02 11.05
C ARG A 154 4.72 23.28 10.03
N SER A 155 4.85 23.79 8.81
CA SER A 155 5.65 23.16 7.76
C SER A 155 7.10 23.01 8.16
N LEU A 156 7.70 24.05 8.76
CA LEU A 156 9.08 24.00 9.22
C LEU A 156 9.28 23.01 10.38
N ALA A 157 8.36 22.99 11.34
CA ALA A 157 8.41 22.03 12.44
C ALA A 157 8.31 20.59 11.94
N ARG A 158 7.41 20.32 10.99
CA ARG A 158 7.28 19.00 10.37
C ARG A 158 8.53 18.59 9.60
N TRP A 159 9.08 19.49 8.83
CA TRP A 159 10.31 19.22 8.08
C TRP A 159 11.46 18.83 9.01
N SER A 160 11.62 19.57 10.12
CA SER A 160 12.62 19.28 11.14
C SER A 160 12.36 17.92 11.83
N GLN A 161 11.11 17.59 12.12
CA GLN A 161 10.73 16.30 12.69
C GLN A 161 10.98 15.14 11.73
N THR A 162 10.60 15.28 10.47
CA THR A 162 10.84 14.26 9.44
C THR A 162 12.33 13.98 9.33
N PHE A 163 13.15 15.02 9.27
CA PHE A 163 14.61 14.89 9.22
C PHE A 163 15.19 14.18 10.45
N GLY A 164 14.69 14.52 11.65
CA GLY A 164 15.11 13.87 12.90
C GLY A 164 14.71 12.39 12.99
N ARG A 165 13.53 12.04 12.45
CA ARG A 165 13.06 10.64 12.42
C ARG A 165 13.90 9.75 11.50
N PHE A 166 14.38 10.29 10.39
CA PHE A 166 15.24 9.54 9.47
C PHE A 166 16.49 9.00 10.15
N ALA A 167 17.06 9.79 11.05
CA ALA A 167 18.29 9.42 11.74
C ALA A 167 18.07 8.33 12.82
N THR A 168 16.84 8.10 13.27
CA THR A 168 16.61 7.28 14.47
C THR A 168 15.56 6.17 14.33
N ALA A 169 14.54 6.37 13.48
CA ALA A 169 13.39 5.46 13.44
C ALA A 169 13.29 4.60 12.18
N TRP A 170 13.78 5.10 11.05
CA TRP A 170 13.57 4.47 9.74
C TRP A 170 14.82 3.79 9.19
N TRP A 171 16.01 4.17 9.67
CA TRP A 171 17.28 3.67 9.17
C TRP A 171 18.22 3.44 10.35
N PRO A 172 18.19 2.27 10.97
CA PRO A 172 19.18 1.94 11.98
C PRO A 172 20.59 2.00 11.38
N PRO A 173 21.60 2.44 12.16
CA PRO A 173 22.97 2.61 11.68
C PRO A 173 23.56 1.40 10.97
N GLU A 174 23.07 0.21 11.28
CA GLU A 174 23.49 -1.07 10.73
C GLU A 174 23.20 -1.19 9.22
N ILE A 175 22.11 -0.59 8.75
CA ILE A 175 21.76 -0.57 7.31
C ILE A 175 22.78 0.26 6.54
N PHE A 176 23.28 1.36 7.10
CA PHE A 176 24.29 2.19 6.47
C PHE A 176 25.66 1.51 6.36
N ALA A 177 25.92 0.51 7.20
CA ALA A 177 27.20 -0.20 7.20
C ALA A 177 27.33 -1.22 6.05
N THR A 178 26.21 -1.67 5.48
CA THR A 178 26.19 -2.77 4.50
C THR A 178 25.75 -2.35 3.09
N ALA A 179 25.01 -1.25 2.94
CA ALA A 179 24.53 -0.77 1.65
C ALA A 179 25.51 0.21 0.98
N ARG A 180 25.46 0.29 -0.35
CA ARG A 180 26.28 1.28 -1.08
C ARG A 180 25.80 2.69 -0.77
N PRO A 181 26.72 3.67 -0.57
CA PRO A 181 26.35 5.02 -0.16
C PRO A 181 25.40 5.75 -1.10
N ASP A 182 25.49 5.51 -2.40
CA ASP A 182 24.62 6.10 -3.43
C ASP A 182 23.19 5.53 -3.38
N GLU A 183 23.03 4.22 -3.15
CA GLU A 183 21.74 3.57 -3.00
C GLU A 183 21.04 4.05 -1.73
N VAL A 184 21.76 4.12 -0.62
CA VAL A 184 21.26 4.65 0.66
C VAL A 184 20.80 6.10 0.49
N THR A 185 21.64 6.94 -0.14
CA THR A 185 21.31 8.36 -0.35
C THR A 185 20.07 8.51 -1.22
N HIS A 186 19.92 7.70 -2.27
CA HIS A 186 18.75 7.73 -3.13
C HIS A 186 17.48 7.33 -2.37
N ALA A 187 17.53 6.25 -1.61
CA ALA A 187 16.40 5.75 -0.83
C ALA A 187 15.96 6.76 0.25
N ILE A 188 16.92 7.37 0.98
CA ILE A 188 16.64 8.41 1.96
C ILE A 188 15.98 9.62 1.31
N ARG A 189 16.53 10.10 0.19
CA ARG A 189 15.95 11.25 -0.52
C ARG A 189 14.52 10.99 -0.97
N SER A 190 14.28 9.83 -1.59
CA SER A 190 12.94 9.42 -2.02
C SER A 190 11.97 9.41 -0.85
N ARG A 191 12.36 8.81 0.27
CA ARG A 191 11.53 8.75 1.47
C ARG A 191 11.22 10.10 2.06
N ILE A 192 12.20 11.01 2.14
CA ILE A 192 11.99 12.38 2.64
C ILE A 192 10.99 13.12 1.74
N VAL A 193 11.14 13.02 0.43
CA VAL A 193 10.23 13.67 -0.53
C VAL A 193 8.80 13.12 -0.38
N ASP A 194 8.65 11.80 -0.33
CA ASP A 194 7.35 11.15 -0.16
C ASP A 194 6.67 11.60 1.15
N ASP A 195 7.41 11.65 2.24
CA ASP A 195 6.89 12.03 3.57
C ASP A 195 6.44 13.49 3.59
N LEU A 196 7.21 14.39 2.96
CA LEU A 196 6.84 15.80 2.85
C LEU A 196 5.61 16.03 1.96
N GLN A 197 5.49 15.30 0.85
CA GLN A 197 4.36 15.40 -0.06
C GLN A 197 3.07 14.85 0.55
N SER A 198 3.15 13.82 1.40
CA SER A 198 1.98 13.15 1.99
C SER A 198 1.58 13.68 3.37
N MET A 199 2.35 14.61 3.94
CA MET A 199 2.19 14.99 5.34
C MET A 199 0.82 15.58 5.68
N ASP A 200 0.19 16.34 4.78
CA ASP A 200 -1.12 16.94 5.01
C ASP A 200 -2.25 15.91 4.93
N ALA A 201 -2.05 14.82 4.19
CA ALA A 201 -3.00 13.72 4.09
C ALA A 201 -2.93 12.74 5.28
N ALA A 202 -1.83 12.71 6.02
CA ALA A 202 -1.53 11.65 6.97
C ALA A 202 -2.61 11.43 8.03
N ALA A 203 -3.04 12.49 8.73
CA ALA A 203 -4.04 12.36 9.78
C ALA A 203 -5.39 11.86 9.25
N THR A 204 -5.87 12.41 8.12
CA THR A 204 -7.11 12.01 7.47
C THR A 204 -7.04 10.55 6.99
N LEU A 205 -5.93 10.17 6.37
CA LEU A 205 -5.74 8.82 5.86
C LEU A 205 -5.65 7.78 6.97
N TYR A 206 -4.94 8.07 8.06
CA TYR A 206 -4.91 7.17 9.22
C TYR A 206 -6.29 7.04 9.86
N THR A 207 -7.05 8.14 9.97
CA THR A 207 -8.44 8.08 10.45
C THR A 207 -9.28 7.17 9.56
N ALA A 208 -9.22 7.33 8.24
CA ALA A 208 -9.90 6.46 7.29
C ALA A 208 -9.49 4.99 7.43
N ASN A 209 -8.18 4.72 7.58
CA ASN A 209 -7.64 3.38 7.76
C ASN A 209 -8.21 2.66 8.98
N PHE A 210 -8.32 3.36 10.12
CA PHE A 210 -8.76 2.74 11.37
C PHE A 210 -10.28 2.71 11.51
N ALA A 211 -11.00 3.56 10.81
CA ALA A 211 -12.46 3.52 10.73
C ALA A 211 -12.98 2.44 9.78
N TYR A 212 -12.13 1.91 8.89
CA TYR A 212 -12.53 0.94 7.87
C TYR A 212 -12.74 -0.47 8.45
N ASP A 213 -13.92 -1.06 8.16
CA ASP A 213 -14.24 -2.44 8.53
C ASP A 213 -13.67 -3.43 7.49
N LEU A 214 -12.38 -3.74 7.65
CA LEU A 214 -11.68 -4.67 6.77
C LEU A 214 -12.32 -6.07 6.79
N ALA A 215 -12.74 -6.57 7.95
CA ALA A 215 -13.30 -7.92 8.08
C ALA A 215 -14.60 -8.08 7.30
N ALA A 216 -15.46 -7.07 7.33
CA ALA A 216 -16.73 -7.07 6.57
C ALA A 216 -16.49 -7.15 5.05
N ASP A 217 -15.50 -6.43 4.53
CA ASP A 217 -15.20 -6.46 3.09
C ASP A 217 -14.44 -7.73 2.69
N LEU A 218 -13.50 -8.23 3.49
CA LEU A 218 -12.83 -9.52 3.24
C LEU A 218 -13.84 -10.65 3.03
N ALA A 219 -14.90 -10.71 3.85
CA ALA A 219 -15.96 -11.71 3.72
C ALA A 219 -16.77 -11.62 2.41
N ARG A 220 -16.70 -10.49 1.71
CA ARG A 220 -17.40 -10.25 0.42
C ARG A 220 -16.54 -10.57 -0.80
N ILE A 221 -15.25 -10.73 -0.65
CA ILE A 221 -14.34 -10.99 -1.77
C ILE A 221 -14.65 -12.36 -2.40
N ARG A 222 -14.74 -12.41 -3.72
CA ARG A 222 -15.14 -13.60 -4.49
C ARG A 222 -14.04 -14.13 -5.40
N MET A 223 -13.13 -13.26 -5.87
CA MET A 223 -12.00 -13.65 -6.71
C MET A 223 -10.89 -14.31 -5.87
N PRO A 224 -9.94 -15.03 -6.51
CA PRO A 224 -8.77 -15.57 -5.83
C PRO A 224 -7.95 -14.47 -5.13
N VAL A 225 -7.49 -14.77 -3.92
CA VAL A 225 -6.67 -13.86 -3.13
C VAL A 225 -5.35 -14.51 -2.75
N LEU A 226 -4.25 -13.78 -2.89
CA LEU A 226 -2.98 -14.10 -2.27
C LEU A 226 -2.79 -13.15 -1.07
N VAL A 227 -2.65 -13.72 0.10
CA VAL A 227 -2.27 -12.99 1.30
C VAL A 227 -0.76 -13.08 1.45
N ILE A 228 -0.07 -11.95 1.51
CA ILE A 228 1.36 -11.91 1.80
C ILE A 228 1.55 -11.37 3.22
N GLU A 229 2.11 -12.19 4.07
CA GLU A 229 2.49 -11.82 5.43
C GLU A 229 3.97 -11.47 5.47
N ILE A 230 4.26 -10.25 5.91
CA ILE A 230 5.62 -9.79 6.11
C ILE A 230 5.99 -10.11 7.55
N VAL A 231 7.12 -10.76 7.73
CA VAL A 231 7.59 -11.21 9.04
C VAL A 231 8.83 -10.45 9.43
N THR A 232 8.65 -9.51 10.33
CA THR A 232 9.76 -8.85 11.02
C THR A 232 9.56 -9.00 12.53
N PRO A 233 10.64 -8.95 13.33
CA PRO A 233 10.52 -8.95 14.79
C PRO A 233 9.66 -7.79 15.31
N GLU A 234 9.63 -6.66 14.59
CA GLU A 234 8.83 -5.51 14.95
C GLU A 234 7.34 -5.69 14.64
N GLU A 235 7.01 -6.22 13.45
CA GLU A 235 5.65 -6.57 13.08
C GLU A 235 5.07 -7.60 14.04
N ASP A 236 5.82 -8.67 14.33
CA ASP A 236 5.40 -9.72 15.25
C ASP A 236 5.13 -9.17 16.65
N ARG A 237 5.99 -8.29 17.16
CA ARG A 237 5.82 -7.67 18.47
C ARG A 237 4.63 -6.70 18.52
N LYS A 238 4.42 -5.91 17.47
CA LYS A 238 3.39 -4.87 17.44
C LYS A 238 2.01 -5.41 17.07
N PHE A 239 1.96 -6.29 16.09
CA PHE A 239 0.71 -6.68 15.43
C PHE A 239 0.46 -8.19 15.45
N GLY A 240 1.49 -9.01 15.55
CA GLY A 240 1.41 -10.47 15.48
C GLY A 240 1.03 -10.96 14.08
N ARG A 241 0.89 -12.26 13.97
CA ARG A 241 0.54 -12.94 12.72
C ARG A 241 -0.95 -12.85 12.45
N GLN A 242 -1.35 -12.36 11.29
CA GLN A 242 -2.76 -12.14 10.93
C GLN A 242 -3.18 -12.86 9.65
N GLY A 243 -2.23 -13.40 8.89
CA GLY A 243 -2.51 -14.06 7.61
C GLY A 243 -3.56 -15.16 7.77
N ALA A 244 -3.46 -15.99 8.78
CA ALA A 244 -4.44 -17.05 9.05
C ALA A 244 -5.87 -16.52 9.25
N ARG A 245 -6.03 -15.36 9.89
CA ARG A 245 -7.36 -14.73 10.09
C ARG A 245 -7.95 -14.21 8.79
N VAL A 246 -7.12 -13.72 7.87
CA VAL A 246 -7.60 -13.34 6.53
C VAL A 246 -8.09 -14.57 5.79
N LEU A 247 -7.38 -15.72 5.90
CA LEU A 247 -7.81 -16.97 5.28
C LEU A 247 -9.15 -17.49 5.82
N GLU A 248 -9.46 -17.26 7.08
CA GLU A 248 -10.78 -17.62 7.66
C GLU A 248 -11.93 -16.79 7.05
N LEU A 249 -11.66 -15.56 6.63
CA LEU A 249 -12.65 -14.65 6.08
C LEU A 249 -12.80 -14.76 4.56
N VAL A 250 -11.75 -15.16 3.84
CA VAL A 250 -11.72 -15.19 2.37
C VAL A 250 -11.66 -16.63 1.87
N ARG A 251 -12.74 -17.10 1.22
CA ARG A 251 -12.87 -18.51 0.80
C ARG A 251 -11.80 -19.03 -0.15
N HIS A 252 -11.25 -18.16 -1.00
CA HIS A 252 -10.30 -18.53 -2.06
C HIS A 252 -8.95 -17.83 -1.85
N ALA A 253 -8.46 -17.87 -0.63
CA ALA A 253 -7.19 -17.27 -0.27
C ALA A 253 -6.07 -18.31 -0.10
N ARG A 254 -4.85 -17.88 -0.46
CA ARG A 254 -3.59 -18.58 -0.15
C ARG A 254 -2.72 -17.65 0.66
N LEU A 255 -1.86 -18.21 1.50
CA LEU A 255 -0.88 -17.47 2.30
C LEU A 255 0.52 -17.68 1.73
N ALA A 256 1.24 -16.60 1.52
CA ALA A 256 2.69 -16.58 1.34
C ALA A 256 3.33 -15.78 2.47
N ILE A 257 4.54 -16.14 2.85
CA ILE A 257 5.28 -15.48 3.91
C ILE A 257 6.57 -14.94 3.31
N ILE A 258 6.86 -13.66 3.56
CA ILE A 258 8.16 -13.04 3.26
C ILE A 258 8.83 -12.79 4.60
N GLU A 259 9.91 -13.52 4.85
CA GLU A 259 10.70 -13.36 6.06
C GLU A 259 11.78 -12.32 5.84
N GLU A 260 11.84 -11.32 6.69
CA GLU A 260 12.89 -10.33 6.70
C GLU A 260 13.82 -10.61 7.88
N CYS A 261 15.03 -11.07 7.57
CA CYS A 261 15.98 -11.50 8.57
C CYS A 261 16.74 -10.36 9.25
N ASP A 262 16.76 -9.17 8.66
CA ASP A 262 17.74 -8.13 9.00
C ASP A 262 17.16 -6.92 9.75
N GLY A 263 16.01 -7.07 10.43
CA GLY A 263 15.49 -6.05 11.36
C GLY A 263 15.10 -4.72 10.72
N GLY A 264 15.04 -4.65 9.40
CA GLY A 264 14.55 -3.48 8.66
C GLY A 264 13.04 -3.34 8.75
N PHE A 265 12.53 -2.13 8.59
CA PHE A 265 11.10 -1.93 8.41
C PHE A 265 10.60 -2.73 7.21
N ALA A 266 9.41 -3.30 7.37
CA ALA A 266 8.69 -4.07 6.38
C ALA A 266 8.35 -3.26 5.12
N THR A 267 9.37 -2.83 4.40
CA THR A 267 9.22 -2.29 3.07
C THR A 267 9.72 -3.34 2.11
N LEU A 268 8.83 -3.88 1.29
CA LEU A 268 9.20 -4.84 0.25
C LEU A 268 10.01 -4.19 -0.89
N GLU A 269 10.50 -2.97 -0.70
CA GLU A 269 11.31 -2.25 -1.69
C GLU A 269 12.62 -2.98 -1.98
N ASN A 270 13.25 -3.53 -0.97
CA ASN A 270 14.46 -4.33 -1.09
C ASN A 270 14.22 -5.82 -1.37
N ARG A 271 12.94 -6.24 -1.45
CA ARG A 271 12.53 -7.61 -1.79
C ARG A 271 11.72 -7.65 -3.10
N ALA A 272 12.00 -6.72 -4.02
CA ALA A 272 11.26 -6.59 -5.28
C ALA A 272 11.30 -7.88 -6.12
N ASP A 273 12.43 -8.60 -6.14
CA ASP A 273 12.57 -9.86 -6.90
C ASP A 273 11.64 -10.95 -6.35
N GLU A 274 11.61 -11.13 -5.03
CA GLU A 274 10.75 -12.12 -4.39
C GLU A 274 9.27 -11.77 -4.57
N LEU A 275 8.92 -10.50 -4.40
CA LEU A 275 7.56 -10.02 -4.64
C LEU A 275 7.17 -10.19 -6.11
N ALA A 276 8.06 -9.88 -7.05
CA ALA A 276 7.81 -10.10 -8.47
C ALA A 276 7.55 -11.57 -8.80
N HIS A 277 8.32 -12.49 -8.20
CA HIS A 277 8.10 -13.92 -8.36
C HIS A 277 6.70 -14.35 -7.89
N LEU A 278 6.30 -13.94 -6.69
CA LEU A 278 4.97 -14.24 -6.14
C LEU A 278 3.83 -13.66 -6.99
N LEU A 279 3.99 -12.42 -7.47
CA LEU A 279 3.00 -11.77 -8.32
C LEU A 279 2.88 -12.48 -9.68
N ARG A 280 4.00 -12.85 -10.31
CA ARG A 280 4.00 -13.61 -11.56
C ARG A 280 3.32 -14.96 -11.38
N GLU A 281 3.72 -15.73 -10.39
CA GLU A 281 3.12 -17.03 -10.11
C GLU A 281 1.61 -16.92 -9.92
N PHE A 282 1.18 -15.98 -9.06
CA PHE A 282 -0.23 -15.88 -8.70
C PHE A 282 -1.08 -15.24 -9.81
N CYS A 283 -0.61 -14.21 -10.49
CA CYS A 283 -1.40 -13.47 -11.47
C CYS A 283 -1.37 -14.08 -12.90
N SER A 284 -0.33 -14.85 -13.26
CA SER A 284 -0.20 -15.46 -14.61
C SER A 284 -0.94 -16.79 -14.79
N VAL A 285 -1.46 -17.38 -13.72
CA VAL A 285 -2.24 -18.62 -13.86
C VAL A 285 -3.47 -18.29 -14.69
N ALA A 286 -3.53 -18.85 -15.91
CA ALA A 286 -4.73 -18.79 -16.75
C ALA A 286 -5.94 -19.11 -15.87
N ALA A 287 -7.02 -18.34 -16.02
CA ALA A 287 -8.24 -18.58 -15.26
C ALA A 287 -8.61 -20.05 -15.42
N ASP A 288 -8.23 -20.88 -14.47
CA ASP A 288 -8.64 -22.27 -14.41
C ASP A 288 -10.16 -22.27 -14.29
N ARG A 289 -10.83 -22.37 -15.45
CA ARG A 289 -12.27 -22.60 -15.54
C ARG A 289 -12.70 -23.92 -14.89
N ASN A 290 -11.75 -24.64 -14.29
CA ASN A 290 -11.90 -26.00 -13.75
C ASN A 290 -11.48 -26.16 -12.29
N LEU A 291 -11.47 -25.11 -11.46
CA LEU A 291 -11.42 -25.32 -10.01
C LEU A 291 -12.82 -25.74 -9.51
N CYS A 292 -13.29 -26.89 -9.98
CA CYS A 292 -14.21 -27.73 -9.23
C CYS A 292 -13.46 -28.23 -7.99
N PHE A 293 -13.68 -27.60 -6.86
CA PHE A 293 -13.24 -28.07 -5.57
C PHE A 293 -13.94 -29.40 -5.28
N ARG A 294 -13.17 -30.48 -5.23
CA ARG A 294 -13.60 -31.68 -4.52
C ARG A 294 -13.56 -31.35 -3.05
N GLY A 295 -14.72 -31.60 -2.39
CA GLY A 295 -15.02 -31.34 -1.00
C GLY A 295 -14.11 -32.05 0.01
#